data_238aa2eb25f3624827d5f19975c9a3ef
#
_entry.id   238aa2eb25f3624827d5f19975c9a3ef
#
_cell.length_a   1.000
_cell.length_b   1.000
_cell.length_c   1.000
_cell.angle_alpha   90.00
_cell.angle_beta   90.00
_cell.angle_gamma   90.00
#
_symmetry.space_group_name_H-M   'P 1'
#
loop_
_entity.id
_entity.type
_entity.pdbx_description
1 polymer ?
#
loop_
_entity_poly.entity_id
_entity_poly.type
_entity_poly.pdbx_seq_one_letter_code
_entity_poly.pdbx_strand_id
1 'polypeptide(L)'
;MTKKLLVAIVEDDRFFRESMRRLMRSLGYTVEDFASAADFLASPRLADMACLIADVQMPAMTGIELYRHLIDAGRAIPTILVTGYPNDVDRVRVLNDGVVGYLRKPVDEEYLKGCLRAALASGASPAENA
;
A
#
# COMPACT_ATOMS: atom_id res chain seq x y z
N MET A 1 14.89 -7.16 20.58
CA MET A 1 14.00 -5.98 20.44
C MET A 1 13.25 -6.03 19.11
N THR A 2 11.95 -5.88 19.16
CA THR A 2 11.12 -5.97 17.96
C THR A 2 11.01 -4.61 17.28
N LYS A 3 11.39 -4.55 16.02
CA LYS A 3 11.26 -3.33 15.22
C LYS A 3 9.82 -3.22 14.72
N LYS A 4 9.19 -2.06 14.91
CA LYS A 4 7.85 -1.83 14.37
C LYS A 4 7.90 -1.72 12.85
N LEU A 5 6.93 -2.36 12.21
CA LEU A 5 6.83 -2.33 10.76
C LEU A 5 6.21 -0.99 10.31
N LEU A 6 6.82 -0.38 9.32
CA LEU A 6 6.39 0.91 8.80
C LEU A 6 5.47 0.71 7.61
N VAL A 7 4.26 1.24 7.73
CA VAL A 7 3.25 1.20 6.67
C VAL A 7 3.10 2.60 6.08
N ALA A 8 3.20 2.70 4.77
CA ALA A 8 2.97 3.95 4.07
C ALA A 8 1.53 3.99 3.54
N ILE A 9 0.90 5.15 3.65
CA ILE A 9 -0.43 5.40 3.08
C ILE A 9 -0.31 6.54 2.10
N VAL A 10 -0.73 6.34 0.86
CA VAL A 10 -0.75 7.39 -0.17
C VAL A 10 -2.18 7.58 -0.62
N GLU A 11 -2.74 8.73 -0.30
CA GLU A 11 -4.16 9.02 -0.53
C GLU A 11 -4.38 10.52 -0.56
N ASP A 12 -4.97 11.04 -1.63
CA ASP A 12 -5.23 12.47 -1.73
C ASP A 12 -6.47 12.93 -0.95
N ASP A 13 -7.43 12.04 -0.69
CA ASP A 13 -8.58 12.37 0.15
C ASP A 13 -8.16 12.39 1.63
N ARG A 14 -8.18 13.56 2.23
CA ARG A 14 -7.73 13.77 3.60
C ARG A 14 -8.48 12.91 4.61
N PHE A 15 -9.79 12.81 4.47
CA PHE A 15 -10.59 12.08 5.47
C PHE A 15 -10.31 10.58 5.42
N PHE A 16 -10.24 10.03 4.23
CA PHE A 16 -9.92 8.61 4.08
C PHE A 16 -8.49 8.34 4.54
N ARG A 17 -7.55 9.22 4.20
CA ARG A 17 -6.15 9.10 4.63
C ARG A 17 -6.02 9.07 6.14
N GLU A 18 -6.70 10.00 6.84
CA GLU A 18 -6.66 10.04 8.30
C GLU A 18 -7.31 8.82 8.92
N SER A 19 -8.39 8.35 8.36
CA SER A 19 -9.08 7.15 8.83
C SER A 19 -8.19 5.92 8.74
N MET A 20 -7.50 5.76 7.60
CA MET A 20 -6.57 4.66 7.40
C MET A 20 -5.37 4.75 8.36
N ARG A 21 -4.87 5.95 8.58
CA ARG A 21 -3.76 6.17 9.52
C ARG A 21 -4.13 5.73 10.92
N ARG A 22 -5.32 6.12 11.38
CA ARG A 22 -5.81 5.72 12.70
C ARG A 22 -5.97 4.21 12.81
N LEU A 23 -6.50 3.59 11.78
CA LEU A 23 -6.67 2.15 11.76
C LEU A 23 -5.32 1.45 11.86
N MET A 24 -4.34 1.85 11.07
CA MET A 24 -3.02 1.23 11.09
C MET A 24 -2.37 1.37 12.47
N ARG A 25 -2.48 2.54 13.08
CA ARG A 25 -1.96 2.77 14.43
C ARG A 25 -2.65 1.88 15.46
N SER A 26 -3.94 1.72 15.35
CA SER A 26 -4.70 0.86 16.27
C SER A 26 -4.27 -0.59 16.17
N LEU A 27 -3.77 -1.00 15.01
CA LEU A 27 -3.26 -2.35 14.79
C LEU A 27 -1.79 -2.51 15.22
N GLY A 28 -1.17 -1.45 15.71
CA GLY A 28 0.20 -1.51 16.24
C GLY A 28 1.30 -1.16 15.24
N TYR A 29 0.95 -0.71 14.05
CA TYR A 29 1.95 -0.34 13.04
C TYR A 29 2.43 1.09 13.23
N THR A 30 3.67 1.35 12.79
CA THR A 30 4.14 2.71 12.59
C THR A 30 3.68 3.14 11.20
N VAL A 31 3.17 4.37 11.09
CA VAL A 31 2.52 4.85 9.87
C VAL A 31 3.12 6.15 9.42
N GLU A 32 3.31 6.29 8.12
CA GLU A 32 3.63 7.55 7.49
C GLU A 32 2.65 7.75 6.34
N ASP A 33 1.97 8.89 6.29
CA ASP A 33 0.96 9.13 5.28
C ASP A 33 1.32 10.29 4.37
N PHE A 34 0.87 10.23 3.13
CA PHE A 34 1.23 11.16 2.07
C PHE A 34 0.00 11.50 1.24
N ALA A 35 -0.10 12.75 0.83
CA ALA A 35 -1.22 13.21 0.01
C ALA A 35 -1.02 12.95 -1.49
N SER A 36 0.18 12.57 -1.90
CA SER A 36 0.48 12.31 -3.31
C SER A 36 1.60 11.28 -3.46
N ALA A 37 1.66 10.69 -4.64
CA ALA A 37 2.76 9.78 -4.99
C ALA A 37 4.11 10.49 -4.95
N ALA A 38 4.17 11.75 -5.40
CA ALA A 38 5.40 12.52 -5.39
C ALA A 38 5.95 12.70 -3.97
N ASP A 39 5.08 13.04 -3.03
CA ASP A 39 5.49 13.20 -1.63
C ASP A 39 6.01 11.88 -1.06
N PHE A 40 5.33 10.78 -1.37
CA PHE A 40 5.77 9.46 -0.92
C PHE A 40 7.16 9.12 -1.47
N LEU A 41 7.36 9.33 -2.76
CA LEU A 41 8.64 8.99 -3.40
C LEU A 41 9.79 9.86 -2.88
N ALA A 42 9.48 11.05 -2.35
CA ALA A 42 10.49 11.95 -1.77
C ALA A 42 10.78 11.65 -0.30
N SER A 43 10.11 10.68 0.29
CA SER A 43 10.31 10.38 1.72
C SER A 43 11.71 9.86 1.98
N PRO A 44 12.41 10.41 3.00
CA PRO A 44 13.72 9.88 3.38
C PRO A 44 13.65 8.46 3.97
N ARG A 45 12.46 7.98 4.30
CA ARG A 45 12.24 6.64 4.85
C ARG A 45 11.71 5.65 3.83
N LEU A 46 11.77 6.00 2.55
CA LEU A 46 11.22 5.14 1.48
C LEU A 46 11.77 3.71 1.55
N ALA A 47 13.06 3.57 1.80
CA ALA A 47 13.70 2.26 1.88
C ALA A 47 13.24 1.42 3.09
N ASP A 48 12.63 2.05 4.08
CA ASP A 48 12.18 1.38 5.30
C ASP A 48 10.71 0.97 5.24
N MET A 49 10.01 1.31 4.18
CA MET A 49 8.59 1.00 4.06
C MET A 49 8.39 -0.50 3.89
N ALA A 50 7.62 -1.10 4.80
CA ALA A 50 7.35 -2.54 4.76
C ALA A 50 6.11 -2.87 3.95
N CYS A 51 5.20 -1.91 3.81
CA CYS A 51 3.95 -2.08 3.07
C CYS A 51 3.46 -0.72 2.58
N LEU A 52 2.84 -0.70 1.42
CA LEU A 52 2.23 0.49 0.84
C LEU A 52 0.74 0.26 0.65
N ILE A 53 -0.07 1.19 1.14
CA ILE A 53 -1.50 1.23 0.85
C ILE A 53 -1.71 2.49 0.01
N ALA A 54 -2.15 2.33 -1.23
CA ALA A 54 -2.27 3.46 -2.15
C ALA A 54 -3.64 3.49 -2.82
N ASP A 55 -4.20 4.69 -2.93
CA ASP A 55 -5.41 4.91 -3.71
C ASP A 55 -5.09 4.82 -5.20
N VAL A 56 -5.97 4.19 -5.95
CA VAL A 56 -5.82 4.09 -7.41
C VAL A 56 -6.05 5.46 -8.07
N GLN A 57 -7.13 6.15 -7.67
CA GLN A 57 -7.49 7.43 -8.29
C GLN A 57 -6.83 8.60 -7.57
N MET A 58 -5.67 9.02 -8.08
CA MET A 58 -4.97 10.20 -7.58
C MET A 58 -4.55 11.07 -8.77
N PRO A 59 -4.51 12.41 -8.59
CA PRO A 59 -4.00 13.27 -9.65
C PRO A 59 -2.52 13.03 -9.90
N ALA A 60 -2.07 13.33 -11.08
CA ALA A 60 -0.70 13.24 -11.56
C ALA A 60 -0.19 11.81 -11.71
N MET A 61 -0.15 11.04 -10.63
CA MET A 61 0.28 9.65 -10.67
C MET A 61 -0.72 8.80 -9.91
N THR A 62 -1.32 7.81 -10.57
CA THR A 62 -2.25 6.88 -9.95
C THR A 62 -1.52 5.87 -9.07
N GLY A 63 -2.27 5.17 -8.21
CA GLY A 63 -1.67 4.10 -7.40
C GLY A 63 -1.08 2.98 -8.24
N ILE A 64 -1.69 2.67 -9.37
CA ILE A 64 -1.19 1.63 -10.28
C ILE A 64 0.13 2.10 -10.90
N GLU A 65 0.18 3.36 -11.33
CA GLU A 65 1.41 3.92 -11.90
C GLU A 65 2.52 3.98 -10.86
N LEU A 66 2.17 4.32 -9.63
CA LEU A 66 3.13 4.34 -8.53
C LEU A 66 3.72 2.96 -8.29
N TYR A 67 2.87 1.94 -8.25
CA TYR A 67 3.34 0.57 -8.07
C TYR A 67 4.32 0.17 -9.16
N ARG A 68 3.99 0.46 -10.41
CA ARG A 68 4.87 0.16 -11.54
C ARG A 68 6.18 0.90 -11.47
N HIS A 69 6.11 2.17 -11.05
CA HIS A 69 7.31 2.98 -10.88
C HIS A 69 8.26 2.32 -9.86
N LEU A 70 7.71 1.84 -8.76
CA LEU A 70 8.52 1.18 -7.74
C LEU A 70 9.16 -0.12 -8.26
N ILE A 71 8.40 -0.91 -8.99
CA ILE A 71 8.92 -2.15 -9.59
C ILE A 71 10.05 -1.83 -10.57
N ASP A 72 9.83 -0.86 -11.45
CA ASP A 72 10.80 -0.48 -12.49
C ASP A 72 12.07 0.11 -11.87
N ALA A 73 11.96 0.74 -10.71
CA ALA A 73 13.09 1.31 -10.01
C ALA A 73 13.84 0.28 -9.15
N GLY A 74 13.40 -0.97 -9.14
CA GLY A 74 13.99 -2.00 -8.30
C GLY A 74 13.69 -1.83 -6.82
N ARG A 75 12.61 -1.15 -6.49
CA ARG A 75 12.21 -0.84 -5.11
C ARG A 75 10.84 -1.43 -4.78
N ALA A 76 10.63 -2.68 -5.12
CA ALA A 76 9.35 -3.34 -4.87
C ALA A 76 8.98 -3.28 -3.39
N ILE A 77 7.77 -2.80 -3.11
CA ILE A 77 7.21 -2.77 -1.77
C ILE A 77 5.89 -3.53 -1.84
N PRO A 78 5.61 -4.45 -0.91
CA PRO A 78 4.30 -5.11 -0.89
C PRO A 78 3.20 -4.06 -0.86
N THR A 79 2.31 -4.10 -1.83
CA THR A 79 1.34 -3.02 -2.07
C THR A 79 -0.10 -3.52 -2.03
N ILE A 80 -0.94 -2.75 -1.36
CA ILE A 80 -2.39 -2.93 -1.35
C ILE A 80 -2.98 -1.69 -2.02
N LEU A 81 -3.74 -1.90 -3.08
CA LEU A 81 -4.42 -0.81 -3.78
C LEU A 81 -5.86 -0.70 -3.32
N VAL A 82 -6.34 0.53 -3.18
CA VAL A 82 -7.69 0.83 -2.73
C VAL A 82 -8.35 1.74 -3.77
N THR A 83 -9.62 1.49 -4.09
CA THR A 83 -10.30 2.28 -5.11
C THR A 83 -11.77 2.45 -4.81
N GLY A 84 -12.31 3.65 -5.08
CA GLY A 84 -13.75 3.90 -5.06
C GLY A 84 -14.44 3.45 -6.35
N TYR A 85 -13.65 3.16 -7.38
CA TYR A 85 -14.16 2.80 -8.72
C TYR A 85 -13.48 1.53 -9.21
N PRO A 86 -13.85 0.35 -8.64
CA PRO A 86 -13.19 -0.89 -9.01
C PRO A 86 -13.43 -1.26 -10.47
N ASN A 87 -12.40 -1.81 -11.07
CA ASN A 87 -12.39 -2.20 -12.48
C ASN A 87 -11.78 -3.59 -12.58
N ASP A 88 -12.51 -4.55 -13.15
CA ASP A 88 -12.09 -5.94 -13.20
C ASP A 88 -10.81 -6.15 -14.02
N VAL A 89 -10.64 -5.39 -15.10
CA VAL A 89 -9.44 -5.48 -15.94
C VAL A 89 -8.22 -5.04 -15.13
N ASP A 90 -8.32 -3.91 -14.45
CA ASP A 90 -7.24 -3.41 -13.60
C ASP A 90 -6.95 -4.38 -12.47
N ARG A 91 -8.00 -4.92 -11.85
CA ARG A 91 -7.85 -5.86 -10.74
C ARG A 91 -7.02 -7.08 -11.14
N VAL A 92 -7.38 -7.71 -12.24
CA VAL A 92 -6.67 -8.90 -12.73
C VAL A 92 -5.23 -8.54 -13.05
N ARG A 93 -5.02 -7.42 -13.72
CA ARG A 93 -3.68 -6.98 -14.12
C ARG A 93 -2.78 -6.75 -12.92
N VAL A 94 -3.24 -5.96 -11.94
CA VAL A 94 -2.37 -5.62 -10.80
C VAL A 94 -2.11 -6.81 -9.90
N LEU A 95 -3.09 -7.70 -9.74
CA LEU A 95 -2.87 -8.92 -8.96
C LEU A 95 -1.85 -9.83 -9.65
N ASN A 96 -1.92 -9.93 -10.97
CA ASN A 96 -0.92 -10.67 -11.74
C ASN A 96 0.47 -10.04 -11.65
N ASP A 97 0.53 -8.71 -11.52
CA ASP A 97 1.79 -7.98 -11.41
C ASP A 97 2.40 -8.09 -10.00
N GLY A 98 1.67 -8.64 -9.03
CA GLY A 98 2.20 -8.87 -7.71
C GLY A 98 1.63 -8.00 -6.59
N VAL A 99 0.61 -7.18 -6.88
CA VAL A 99 -0.08 -6.42 -5.84
C VAL A 99 -0.76 -7.41 -4.89
N VAL A 100 -0.65 -7.15 -3.59
CA VAL A 100 -1.16 -8.07 -2.56
C VAL A 100 -2.68 -8.05 -2.49
N GLY A 101 -3.28 -6.89 -2.69
CA GLY A 101 -4.73 -6.75 -2.65
C GLY A 101 -5.21 -5.57 -3.46
N TYR A 102 -6.44 -5.68 -3.95
CA TYR A 102 -7.11 -4.62 -4.68
C TYR A 102 -8.49 -4.49 -4.06
N LEU A 103 -8.68 -3.45 -3.25
CA LEU A 103 -9.83 -3.33 -2.37
C LEU A 103 -10.74 -2.19 -2.80
N ARG A 104 -12.03 -2.43 -2.65
CA ARG A 104 -13.06 -1.44 -2.93
C ARG A 104 -13.31 -0.57 -1.69
N LYS A 105 -13.52 0.72 -1.87
CA LYS A 105 -13.99 1.62 -0.82
C LYS A 105 -15.52 1.53 -0.72
N PRO A 106 -16.10 1.54 0.47
CA PRO A 106 -15.46 1.54 1.78
C PRO A 106 -14.77 0.20 2.06
N VAL A 107 -13.63 0.26 2.72
CA VAL A 107 -12.78 -0.91 2.92
C VAL A 107 -13.32 -1.79 4.05
N ASP A 108 -13.42 -3.10 3.78
CA ASP A 108 -13.73 -4.08 4.81
C ASP A 108 -12.47 -4.29 5.66
N GLU A 109 -12.56 -3.98 6.97
CA GLU A 109 -11.40 -4.06 7.85
C GLU A 109 -10.83 -5.45 7.97
N GLU A 110 -11.66 -6.47 8.03
CA GLU A 110 -11.16 -7.84 8.16
C GLU A 110 -10.40 -8.28 6.93
N TYR A 111 -10.90 -7.92 5.76
CA TYR A 111 -10.22 -8.23 4.52
C TYR A 111 -8.88 -7.46 4.43
N LEU A 112 -8.89 -6.19 4.81
CA LEU A 112 -7.67 -5.38 4.84
C LEU A 112 -6.64 -5.98 5.78
N LYS A 113 -7.05 -6.42 6.97
CA LYS A 113 -6.14 -7.06 7.91
C LYS A 113 -5.50 -8.31 7.32
N GLY A 114 -6.26 -9.10 6.58
CA GLY A 114 -5.75 -10.27 5.88
C GLY A 114 -4.70 -9.90 4.84
N CYS A 115 -4.95 -8.84 4.08
CA CYS A 115 -3.99 -8.34 3.09
C CYS A 115 -2.72 -7.82 3.76
N LEU A 116 -2.87 -7.12 4.88
CA LEU A 116 -1.71 -6.62 5.63
C LEU A 116 -0.85 -7.77 6.14
N ARG A 117 -1.46 -8.80 6.70
CA ARG A 117 -0.71 -9.97 7.15
C ARG A 117 0.05 -10.62 6.00
N ALA A 118 -0.59 -10.76 4.85
CA ALA A 118 0.05 -11.33 3.66
C ALA A 118 1.20 -10.44 3.17
N ALA A 119 0.97 -9.13 3.11
CA ALA A 119 1.98 -8.18 2.66
C ALA A 119 3.20 -8.19 3.54
N LEU A 120 3.00 -8.16 4.85
CA LEU A 120 4.10 -8.07 5.81
C LEU A 120 4.83 -9.40 5.95
N ALA A 121 4.15 -10.51 5.81
CA ALA A 121 4.79 -11.82 5.81
C ALA A 121 5.66 -12.02 4.57
N SER A 122 5.15 -11.66 3.39
CA SER A 122 5.92 -11.85 2.15
C SER A 122 7.11 -10.90 2.08
N GLY A 123 6.99 -9.70 2.67
CA GLY A 123 8.08 -8.76 2.75
C GLY A 123 9.20 -9.23 3.68
N ALA A 124 8.90 -10.12 4.60
CA ALA A 124 9.88 -10.59 5.58
C ALA A 124 10.93 -11.47 4.92
N SER A 125 10.55 -12.37 4.02
CA SER A 125 11.52 -13.26 3.39
C SER A 125 10.92 -13.86 2.12
N PRO A 126 11.11 -13.21 0.97
CA PRO A 126 10.62 -13.75 -0.30
C PRO A 126 11.18 -15.14 -0.62
N ALA A 127 12.40 -15.43 -0.20
CA ALA A 127 13.02 -16.70 -0.47
C ALA A 127 12.31 -17.87 0.21
N GLU A 128 11.65 -17.62 1.31
CA GLU A 128 10.93 -18.67 2.04
C GLU A 128 9.66 -19.09 1.31
N ASN A 129 9.19 -18.28 0.39
CA ASN A 129 7.97 -18.56 -0.35
C ASN A 129 8.24 -19.30 -1.66
N ALA A 130 9.47 -19.52 -1.93
CA ALA A 130 9.87 -20.23 -3.14
C ALA A 130 9.62 -21.72 -3.05
#